data_4ca298539323880beb4b36eaeb78b028
#
_entry.id   4ca298539323880beb4b36eaeb78b028
#
_cell.length_a   1.000
_cell.length_b   1.000
_cell.length_c   1.000
_cell.angle_alpha   90.00
_cell.angle_beta   90.00
_cell.angle_gamma   90.00
#
_symmetry.space_group_name_H-M   'P 1'
#
loop_
_entity.id
_entity.type
_entity.pdbx_description
1 polymer ?
#
loop_
_entity_poly.entity_id
_entity_poly.type
_entity_poly.pdbx_seq_one_letter_code
_entity_poly.pdbx_strand_id
1 'polypeptide(L)'
;MKKLTCMGLSLALMAGLLAGCGSNGTTSTPTSTPAASSSQGASSTPADAESDLAYVQDQGTLYVGITNFAPMDYKEAGSDEWIGFDADMAKAFAESLGVNVEFQEITWDYKVQELDSKTIDCVWNGMTINDEVTAAMGVSEPYCTNYQTLVYPADRAADFEGLTSLEGLSIAVESGSAGEDAAEELGATTVPVQSQANTLMEVASGTSDAAVIDVLMAAEMTGEGTSYGDLVYDLNLNDMRAEASEFYGVGFRKGSDLVDAFNEFWKQAVADGTVEQIAATYGLQDAVILE
;
A
#
# COMPACT_ATOMS: atom_id res chain seq x y z
N MET A 1 -19.92 -36.71 30.40
CA MET A 1 -19.28 -38.04 30.52
C MET A 1 -19.13 -38.66 29.14
N LYS A 2 -17.94 -38.64 28.59
CA LYS A 2 -17.32 -39.65 27.77
C LYS A 2 -15.90 -39.17 27.40
N LYS A 3 -14.99 -40.00 27.76
CA LYS A 3 -13.54 -39.83 27.82
C LYS A 3 -12.88 -40.03 26.45
N LEU A 4 -11.79 -39.29 26.25
CA LEU A 4 -10.44 -39.74 25.92
C LEU A 4 -10.25 -40.72 24.74
N THR A 5 -9.35 -40.38 23.84
CA THR A 5 -8.13 -41.19 23.66
C THR A 5 -7.05 -40.41 22.86
N CYS A 6 -5.90 -40.21 23.48
CA CYS A 6 -4.62 -39.87 22.85
C CYS A 6 -4.08 -41.08 22.15
N MET A 7 -3.38 -40.91 21.01
CA MET A 7 -2.40 -41.87 20.53
C MET A 7 -1.29 -41.13 19.77
N GLY A 8 -0.12 -41.11 20.37
CA GLY A 8 1.14 -40.67 19.77
C GLY A 8 1.88 -41.87 19.15
N LEU A 9 3.00 -41.58 18.54
CA LEU A 9 4.12 -42.45 18.07
C LEU A 9 4.44 -42.04 16.62
N SER A 10 5.65 -41.94 16.11
CA SER A 10 7.00 -42.19 16.59
C SER A 10 8.01 -41.56 15.65
N LEU A 11 9.11 -41.22 16.21
CA LEU A 11 10.40 -40.80 15.68
C LEU A 11 11.05 -41.87 14.77
N ALA A 12 11.67 -41.48 13.65
CA ALA A 12 12.70 -42.27 12.98
C ALA A 12 13.80 -41.36 12.40
N LEU A 13 14.94 -41.33 13.09
CA LEU A 13 16.23 -40.88 12.55
C LEU A 13 16.77 -41.93 11.58
N MET A 14 17.38 -41.49 10.47
CA MET A 14 18.43 -42.25 9.78
C MET A 14 19.56 -41.33 9.37
N ALA A 15 20.71 -41.52 10.01
CA ALA A 15 22.01 -41.02 9.62
C ALA A 15 22.65 -42.02 8.63
N GLY A 16 23.33 -41.49 7.63
CA GLY A 16 24.13 -42.26 6.68
C GLY A 16 25.35 -41.48 6.23
N LEU A 17 26.46 -41.72 6.89
CA LEU A 17 27.82 -41.37 6.51
C LEU A 17 28.35 -42.39 5.49
N LEU A 18 29.04 -41.90 4.41
CA LEU A 18 30.11 -42.66 3.80
C LEU A 18 31.12 -41.75 3.11
N ALA A 19 32.34 -41.83 3.61
CA ALA A 19 33.56 -41.25 3.07
C ALA A 19 34.12 -42.10 1.94
N GLY A 20 34.88 -41.49 1.02
CA GLY A 20 35.66 -42.18 0.01
C GLY A 20 36.79 -41.30 -0.52
N CYS A 21 37.99 -41.57 -0.03
CA CYS A 21 39.30 -41.01 -0.46
C CYS A 21 39.88 -41.71 -1.70
N GLY A 22 40.79 -41.00 -2.39
CA GLY A 22 41.86 -41.58 -3.21
C GLY A 22 41.96 -40.92 -4.59
N SER A 23 43.03 -40.45 -5.14
CA SER A 23 44.44 -40.33 -4.86
C SER A 23 45.13 -40.06 -6.23
N ASN A 24 46.06 -39.09 -6.23
CA ASN A 24 47.29 -38.92 -7.04
C ASN A 24 47.39 -39.20 -8.53
N GLY A 25 48.04 -38.24 -9.23
CA GLY A 25 48.81 -38.53 -10.46
C GLY A 25 49.27 -37.33 -11.27
N THR A 26 50.40 -36.72 -10.91
CA THR A 26 51.58 -36.25 -11.70
C THR A 26 51.41 -35.39 -12.96
N THR A 27 51.93 -34.16 -12.87
CA THR A 27 52.91 -33.42 -13.69
C THR A 27 52.95 -33.58 -15.23
N SER A 28 52.80 -32.47 -15.93
CA SER A 28 53.76 -31.94 -16.89
C SER A 28 53.31 -30.59 -17.47
N THR A 29 54.21 -29.61 -17.30
CA THR A 29 54.20 -28.31 -18.01
C THR A 29 54.74 -28.50 -19.43
N PRO A 30 54.29 -27.72 -20.42
CA PRO A 30 55.19 -26.76 -21.00
C PRO A 30 54.59 -25.38 -21.27
N THR A 31 55.47 -24.41 -21.11
CA THR A 31 55.46 -23.01 -21.44
C THR A 31 55.07 -22.70 -22.88
N SER A 32 54.26 -21.68 -23.11
CA SER A 32 54.36 -20.78 -24.25
C SER A 32 53.59 -19.45 -24.00
N THR A 33 54.27 -18.39 -24.33
CA THR A 33 54.13 -16.95 -24.09
C THR A 33 53.01 -16.29 -24.93
N PRO A 34 52.60 -15.06 -24.65
CA PRO A 34 51.24 -14.56 -24.72
C PRO A 34 50.84 -13.94 -26.07
N ALA A 35 49.57 -14.11 -26.43
CA ALA A 35 48.95 -13.27 -27.44
C ALA A 35 47.97 -12.32 -26.70
N ALA A 36 48.22 -11.03 -26.90
CA ALA A 36 47.32 -9.98 -26.45
C ALA A 36 46.00 -10.09 -27.20
N SER A 37 44.93 -10.34 -26.46
CA SER A 37 43.57 -10.18 -26.94
C SER A 37 42.90 -9.08 -26.11
N SER A 38 42.54 -8.00 -26.81
CA SER A 38 41.77 -6.89 -26.32
C SER A 38 40.43 -7.39 -25.72
N SER A 39 40.35 -7.40 -24.39
CA SER A 39 39.07 -7.55 -23.75
C SER A 39 38.27 -6.24 -23.86
N GLN A 40 37.35 -6.19 -24.79
CA GLN A 40 36.19 -5.30 -24.66
C GLN A 40 35.50 -5.63 -23.32
N GLY A 41 35.44 -4.64 -22.46
CA GLY A 41 34.68 -4.71 -21.23
C GLY A 41 33.22 -4.95 -21.59
N ALA A 42 32.74 -6.17 -21.39
CA ALA A 42 31.34 -6.41 -21.26
C ALA A 42 30.92 -5.74 -19.96
N SER A 43 30.18 -4.66 -20.08
CA SER A 43 29.37 -4.12 -18.97
C SER A 43 28.46 -5.26 -18.56
N SER A 44 28.72 -5.84 -17.40
CA SER A 44 27.79 -6.78 -16.79
C SER A 44 26.59 -5.96 -16.33
N THR A 45 25.55 -5.92 -17.14
CA THR A 45 24.19 -5.64 -16.68
C THR A 45 23.91 -6.62 -15.52
N PRO A 46 23.34 -6.17 -14.39
CA PRO A 46 22.92 -7.10 -13.35
C PRO A 46 21.99 -8.12 -13.96
N ALA A 47 22.16 -9.38 -13.55
CA ALA A 47 21.36 -10.51 -14.00
C ALA A 47 19.87 -10.18 -13.83
N ASP A 48 19.11 -10.51 -14.88
CA ASP A 48 17.67 -10.40 -15.06
C ASP A 48 16.88 -10.49 -13.76
N ALA A 49 16.46 -9.33 -13.20
CA ALA A 49 15.27 -9.30 -12.38
C ALA A 49 14.12 -9.72 -13.31
N GLU A 50 13.37 -10.76 -12.94
CA GLU A 50 12.18 -11.13 -13.70
C GLU A 50 11.29 -9.90 -13.82
N SER A 51 10.84 -9.56 -15.01
CA SER A 51 9.93 -8.44 -15.25
C SER A 51 8.58 -8.73 -14.58
N ASP A 52 8.18 -7.89 -13.64
CA ASP A 52 6.85 -7.98 -13.02
C ASP A 52 5.75 -7.66 -14.04
N LEU A 53 6.01 -6.76 -14.97
CA LEU A 53 5.10 -6.48 -16.08
C LEU A 53 4.84 -7.72 -16.93
N ALA A 54 5.90 -8.43 -17.32
CA ALA A 54 5.74 -9.68 -18.07
C ALA A 54 5.03 -10.74 -17.24
N TYR A 55 5.33 -10.84 -15.93
CA TYR A 55 4.66 -11.76 -15.03
C TYR A 55 3.14 -11.49 -14.97
N VAL A 56 2.72 -10.22 -14.78
CA VAL A 56 1.30 -9.83 -14.76
C VAL A 56 0.62 -10.13 -16.10
N GLN A 57 1.30 -9.86 -17.22
CA GLN A 57 0.76 -10.16 -18.55
C GLN A 57 0.63 -11.67 -18.80
N ASP A 58 1.59 -12.47 -18.36
CA ASP A 58 1.54 -13.93 -18.51
C ASP A 58 0.47 -14.59 -17.64
N GLN A 59 0.24 -14.10 -16.41
CA GLN A 59 -0.86 -14.57 -15.56
C GLN A 59 -2.24 -14.05 -16.00
N GLY A 60 -2.27 -12.96 -16.79
CA GLY A 60 -3.51 -12.41 -17.36
C GLY A 60 -4.38 -11.63 -16.38
N THR A 61 -3.87 -11.30 -15.20
CA THR A 61 -4.61 -10.59 -14.14
C THR A 61 -3.65 -9.72 -13.33
N LEU A 62 -4.07 -8.48 -13.07
CA LEU A 62 -3.43 -7.57 -12.11
C LEU A 62 -4.15 -7.70 -10.76
N TYR A 63 -3.45 -8.13 -9.72
CA TYR A 63 -3.99 -8.20 -8.35
C TYR A 63 -3.67 -6.91 -7.61
N VAL A 64 -4.72 -6.19 -7.19
CA VAL A 64 -4.62 -4.87 -6.53
C VAL A 64 -4.96 -5.02 -5.06
N GLY A 65 -4.03 -4.68 -4.18
CA GLY A 65 -4.23 -4.67 -2.73
C GLY A 65 -4.92 -3.38 -2.29
N ILE A 66 -6.04 -3.52 -1.59
CA ILE A 66 -6.92 -2.43 -1.15
C ILE A 66 -7.43 -2.64 0.27
N THR A 67 -7.94 -1.56 0.88
CA THR A 67 -8.84 -1.58 2.05
C THR A 67 -10.12 -0.82 1.72
N ASN A 68 -11.12 -0.85 2.61
CA ASN A 68 -12.33 -0.05 2.42
C ASN A 68 -12.05 1.41 2.72
N PHE A 69 -11.92 2.21 1.69
CA PHE A 69 -11.55 3.61 1.73
C PHE A 69 -12.34 4.44 0.68
N ALA A 70 -13.55 4.92 1.02
CA ALA A 70 -14.29 5.85 0.16
C ALA A 70 -13.62 7.25 0.17
N PRO A 71 -13.54 7.93 -0.98
CA PRO A 71 -14.09 7.59 -2.30
C PRO A 71 -13.08 6.86 -3.21
N MET A 72 -11.96 6.36 -2.67
CA MET A 72 -10.88 5.73 -3.45
C MET A 72 -11.23 4.28 -3.84
N ASP A 73 -11.53 3.43 -2.85
CA ASP A 73 -11.92 2.03 -3.03
C ASP A 73 -13.01 1.65 -2.03
N TYR A 74 -14.21 1.38 -2.50
CA TYR A 74 -15.32 1.02 -1.64
C TYR A 74 -16.38 0.20 -2.38
N LYS A 75 -17.36 -0.32 -1.63
CA LYS A 75 -18.52 -1.00 -2.17
C LYS A 75 -19.80 -0.29 -1.75
N GLU A 76 -20.72 -0.13 -2.68
CA GLU A 76 -22.06 0.32 -2.32
C GLU A 76 -22.82 -0.73 -1.51
N ALA A 77 -23.76 -0.28 -0.71
CA ALA A 77 -24.57 -1.18 0.11
C ALA A 77 -25.32 -2.21 -0.75
N GLY A 78 -25.01 -3.49 -0.54
CA GLY A 78 -25.62 -4.61 -1.28
C GLY A 78 -24.94 -4.93 -2.61
N SER A 79 -23.81 -4.33 -2.91
CA SER A 79 -22.92 -4.66 -4.03
C SER A 79 -21.67 -5.40 -3.55
N ASP A 80 -21.17 -6.32 -4.38
CA ASP A 80 -19.86 -6.95 -4.19
C ASP A 80 -18.79 -6.31 -5.09
N GLU A 81 -19.18 -5.36 -5.93
CA GLU A 81 -18.30 -4.67 -6.86
C GLU A 81 -17.52 -3.56 -6.15
N TRP A 82 -16.21 -3.55 -6.34
CA TRP A 82 -15.35 -2.45 -5.95
C TRP A 82 -15.46 -1.30 -6.94
N ILE A 83 -15.73 -0.11 -6.42
CA ILE A 83 -15.82 1.17 -7.13
C ILE A 83 -14.99 2.20 -6.37
N GLY A 84 -14.84 3.37 -6.95
CA GLY A 84 -14.05 4.47 -6.41
C GLY A 84 -13.01 4.93 -7.41
N PHE A 85 -12.36 6.03 -7.08
CA PHE A 85 -11.38 6.62 -8.00
C PHE A 85 -10.22 5.66 -8.29
N ASP A 86 -9.60 5.11 -7.25
CA ASP A 86 -8.46 4.18 -7.39
C ASP A 86 -8.91 2.87 -8.05
N ALA A 87 -10.08 2.34 -7.65
CA ALA A 87 -10.62 1.13 -8.25
C ALA A 87 -10.87 1.28 -9.76
N ASP A 88 -11.45 2.40 -10.20
CA ASP A 88 -11.75 2.62 -11.61
C ASP A 88 -10.50 2.94 -12.43
N MET A 89 -9.53 3.65 -11.84
CA MET A 89 -8.21 3.86 -12.45
C MET A 89 -7.42 2.55 -12.56
N ALA A 90 -7.52 1.65 -11.56
CA ALA A 90 -6.89 0.33 -11.61
C ALA A 90 -7.50 -0.57 -12.70
N LYS A 91 -8.82 -0.49 -12.91
CA LYS A 91 -9.49 -1.15 -14.04
C LYS A 91 -8.94 -0.63 -15.37
N ALA A 92 -8.79 0.69 -15.53
CA ALA A 92 -8.24 1.31 -16.74
C ALA A 92 -6.77 0.93 -16.96
N PHE A 93 -5.97 0.87 -15.90
CA PHE A 93 -4.57 0.42 -15.98
C PHE A 93 -4.47 -1.03 -16.41
N ALA A 94 -5.23 -1.94 -15.80
CA ALA A 94 -5.25 -3.35 -16.20
C ALA A 94 -5.68 -3.53 -17.67
N GLU A 95 -6.69 -2.77 -18.14
CA GLU A 95 -7.08 -2.75 -19.55
C GLU A 95 -5.93 -2.30 -20.46
N SER A 96 -5.17 -1.29 -20.07
CA SER A 96 -3.99 -0.81 -20.82
C SER A 96 -2.87 -1.86 -20.94
N LEU A 97 -2.75 -2.73 -19.93
CA LEU A 97 -1.82 -3.87 -19.94
C LEU A 97 -2.35 -5.09 -20.70
N GLY A 98 -3.64 -5.10 -21.07
CA GLY A 98 -4.32 -6.21 -21.73
C GLY A 98 -4.65 -7.37 -20.79
N VAL A 99 -4.85 -7.11 -19.49
CA VAL A 99 -5.14 -8.10 -18.45
C VAL A 99 -6.44 -7.78 -17.73
N ASN A 100 -6.97 -8.74 -16.95
CA ASN A 100 -8.05 -8.49 -16.01
C ASN A 100 -7.53 -7.79 -14.75
N VAL A 101 -8.44 -7.24 -13.94
CA VAL A 101 -8.13 -6.75 -12.59
C VAL A 101 -8.88 -7.58 -11.55
N GLU A 102 -8.22 -7.90 -10.44
CA GLU A 102 -8.84 -8.45 -9.24
C GLU A 102 -8.41 -7.67 -8.01
N PHE A 103 -9.38 -7.28 -7.17
CA PHE A 103 -9.14 -6.53 -5.95
C PHE A 103 -9.02 -7.49 -4.77
N GLN A 104 -7.92 -7.38 -4.05
CA GLN A 104 -7.61 -8.16 -2.87
C GLN A 104 -7.70 -7.27 -1.64
N GLU A 105 -8.69 -7.50 -0.77
CA GLU A 105 -8.75 -6.81 0.51
C GLU A 105 -7.63 -7.32 1.41
N ILE A 106 -6.73 -6.40 1.84
CA ILE A 106 -5.55 -6.72 2.63
C ILE A 106 -5.66 -6.11 4.05
N THR A 107 -4.81 -6.54 4.95
CA THR A 107 -4.51 -5.80 6.17
C THR A 107 -3.40 -4.81 5.82
N TRP A 108 -3.65 -3.51 6.00
CA TRP A 108 -2.78 -2.44 5.51
C TRP A 108 -1.33 -2.54 6.00
N ASP A 109 -1.13 -2.91 7.25
CA ASP A 109 0.17 -3.16 7.86
C ASP A 109 1.01 -4.25 7.14
N TYR A 110 0.36 -5.17 6.41
CA TYR A 110 1.02 -6.24 5.67
C TYR A 110 1.22 -5.97 4.17
N LYS A 111 0.94 -4.75 3.69
CA LYS A 111 1.02 -4.38 2.27
C LYS A 111 2.34 -4.75 1.59
N VAL A 112 3.48 -4.55 2.27
CA VAL A 112 4.80 -4.90 1.75
C VAL A 112 4.97 -6.42 1.64
N GLN A 113 4.51 -7.18 2.64
CA GLN A 113 4.59 -8.64 2.65
C GLN A 113 3.72 -9.25 1.56
N GLU A 114 2.54 -8.68 1.31
CA GLU A 114 1.62 -9.13 0.25
C GLU A 114 2.22 -8.87 -1.14
N LEU A 115 2.92 -7.75 -1.34
CA LEU A 115 3.70 -7.48 -2.56
C LEU A 115 4.85 -8.47 -2.74
N ASP A 116 5.66 -8.67 -1.69
CA ASP A 116 6.85 -9.54 -1.75
C ASP A 116 6.48 -11.01 -1.99
N SER A 117 5.35 -11.45 -1.44
CA SER A 117 4.83 -12.82 -1.64
C SER A 117 4.13 -13.02 -2.99
N LYS A 118 3.96 -11.96 -3.79
CA LYS A 118 3.19 -11.98 -5.05
C LYS A 118 1.72 -12.35 -4.85
N THR A 119 1.15 -12.10 -3.67
CA THR A 119 -0.30 -12.19 -3.42
C THR A 119 -1.03 -11.05 -4.14
N ILE A 120 -0.37 -9.89 -4.17
CA ILE A 120 -0.80 -8.71 -4.93
C ILE A 120 0.36 -8.23 -5.83
N ASP A 121 0.02 -7.50 -6.88
CA ASP A 121 0.98 -6.92 -7.82
C ASP A 121 1.23 -5.45 -7.57
N CYS A 122 0.23 -4.75 -7.04
CA CYS A 122 0.34 -3.38 -6.56
C CYS A 122 -0.54 -3.12 -5.34
N VAL A 123 -0.20 -2.07 -4.58
CA VAL A 123 -1.03 -1.45 -3.56
C VAL A 123 -1.54 -0.14 -4.14
N TRP A 124 -2.85 -0.02 -4.34
CA TRP A 124 -3.46 1.18 -4.88
C TRP A 124 -4.72 1.51 -4.09
N ASN A 125 -4.57 2.34 -3.06
CA ASN A 125 -5.61 2.62 -2.06
C ASN A 125 -5.29 3.91 -1.29
N GLY A 126 -5.11 5.02 -2.02
CA GLY A 126 -4.74 6.28 -1.38
C GLY A 126 -3.47 6.18 -0.53
N MET A 127 -2.44 5.48 -1.03
CA MET A 127 -1.24 5.23 -0.24
C MET A 127 -0.36 6.49 -0.16
N THR A 128 -0.21 7.04 1.03
CA THR A 128 0.69 8.19 1.28
C THR A 128 2.13 7.83 0.99
N ILE A 129 2.79 8.66 0.16
CA ILE A 129 4.21 8.54 -0.15
C ILE A 129 5.01 9.14 1.02
N ASN A 130 5.74 8.29 1.74
CA ASN A 130 6.66 8.69 2.80
C ASN A 130 8.00 7.95 2.68
N ASP A 131 8.94 8.24 3.57
CA ASP A 131 10.28 7.63 3.55
C ASP A 131 10.25 6.12 3.77
N GLU A 132 9.35 5.61 4.62
CA GLU A 132 9.20 4.18 4.88
C GLU A 132 8.70 3.45 3.64
N VAL A 133 7.64 3.95 3.03
CA VAL A 133 7.05 3.40 1.80
C VAL A 133 8.07 3.38 0.66
N THR A 134 8.78 4.49 0.44
CA THR A 134 9.80 4.58 -0.63
C THR A 134 11.03 3.72 -0.36
N ALA A 135 11.37 3.46 0.91
CA ALA A 135 12.43 2.52 1.28
C ALA A 135 12.04 1.06 1.01
N ALA A 136 10.77 0.70 1.23
CA ALA A 136 10.27 -0.68 1.15
C ALA A 136 9.80 -1.09 -0.24
N MET A 137 9.22 -0.18 -1.03
CA MET A 137 8.55 -0.47 -2.31
C MET A 137 9.16 0.31 -3.48
N GLY A 138 8.81 -0.07 -4.72
CA GLY A 138 8.81 0.79 -5.88
C GLY A 138 7.54 1.63 -5.85
N VAL A 139 7.65 2.95 -5.94
CA VAL A 139 6.50 3.86 -5.83
C VAL A 139 6.37 4.67 -7.11
N SER A 140 5.15 4.86 -7.57
CA SER A 140 4.83 5.69 -8.72
C SER A 140 5.15 7.17 -8.48
N GLU A 141 5.08 7.97 -9.54
CA GLU A 141 4.92 9.42 -9.39
C GLU A 141 3.62 9.75 -8.63
N PRO A 142 3.56 10.88 -7.90
CA PRO A 142 2.35 11.29 -7.18
C PRO A 142 1.16 11.48 -8.13
N TYR A 143 -0.02 10.97 -7.73
CA TYR A 143 -1.23 11.10 -8.54
C TYR A 143 -2.35 11.92 -7.88
N CYS A 144 -2.30 12.11 -6.56
CA CYS A 144 -3.32 12.83 -5.81
C CYS A 144 -2.70 13.54 -4.60
N THR A 145 -3.27 14.65 -4.16
CA THR A 145 -2.89 15.38 -2.94
C THR A 145 -3.72 14.92 -1.75
N ASN A 146 -3.13 14.92 -0.56
CA ASN A 146 -3.78 14.55 0.70
C ASN A 146 -3.22 15.32 1.90
N TYR A 147 -3.86 15.17 3.05
CA TYR A 147 -3.34 15.43 4.38
C TYR A 147 -4.11 14.60 5.43
N GLN A 148 -3.48 14.36 6.56
CA GLN A 148 -4.13 13.71 7.70
C GLN A 148 -4.99 14.71 8.46
N THR A 149 -6.21 14.28 8.84
CA THR A 149 -7.14 15.11 9.60
C THR A 149 -7.67 14.41 10.84
N LEU A 150 -8.10 15.20 11.82
CA LEU A 150 -8.74 14.70 13.03
C LEU A 150 -10.25 14.72 12.85
N VAL A 151 -10.89 13.56 13.01
CA VAL A 151 -12.35 13.40 12.99
C VAL A 151 -12.85 13.17 14.42
N TYR A 152 -13.85 13.92 14.84
CA TYR A 152 -14.37 13.88 16.20
C TYR A 152 -15.90 14.17 16.25
N PRO A 153 -16.60 13.86 17.37
CA PRO A 153 -18.01 14.18 17.52
C PRO A 153 -18.28 15.69 17.48
N ALA A 154 -19.25 16.13 16.68
CA ALA A 154 -19.59 17.55 16.50
C ALA A 154 -19.99 18.25 17.80
N ASP A 155 -20.63 17.54 18.73
CA ASP A 155 -21.03 18.04 20.04
C ASP A 155 -19.86 18.22 21.03
N ARG A 156 -18.68 17.68 20.69
CA ARG A 156 -17.43 17.82 21.42
C ARG A 156 -16.42 18.77 20.75
N ALA A 157 -16.79 19.50 19.72
CA ALA A 157 -15.89 20.35 18.96
C ALA A 157 -15.06 21.32 19.83
N ALA A 158 -15.64 21.82 20.93
CA ALA A 158 -14.93 22.70 21.86
C ALA A 158 -13.72 22.02 22.57
N ASP A 159 -13.70 20.69 22.66
CA ASP A 159 -12.58 19.94 23.27
C ASP A 159 -11.37 19.88 22.34
N PHE A 160 -11.59 20.10 21.05
CA PHE A 160 -10.58 19.98 19.99
C PHE A 160 -10.13 21.34 19.42
N GLU A 161 -10.74 22.45 19.86
CA GLU A 161 -10.41 23.79 19.38
C GLU A 161 -9.01 24.22 19.84
N GLY A 162 -8.16 24.58 18.86
CA GLY A 162 -6.81 25.12 19.14
C GLY A 162 -5.80 24.09 19.64
N LEU A 163 -6.02 22.80 19.40
CA LEU A 163 -5.04 21.75 19.73
C LEU A 163 -3.72 21.98 19.00
N THR A 164 -2.62 21.73 19.71
CA THR A 164 -1.25 21.71 19.19
C THR A 164 -0.55 20.37 19.47
N SER A 165 -1.25 19.43 20.07
CA SER A 165 -0.80 18.07 20.42
C SER A 165 -2.03 17.20 20.61
N LEU A 166 -1.88 15.90 20.45
CA LEU A 166 -2.92 14.89 20.74
C LEU A 166 -2.65 14.14 22.05
N GLU A 167 -1.72 14.67 22.88
CA GLU A 167 -1.38 14.05 24.18
C GLU A 167 -2.60 13.91 25.09
N GLY A 168 -2.81 12.72 25.62
CA GLY A 168 -3.92 12.40 26.52
C GLY A 168 -5.23 12.04 25.83
N LEU A 169 -5.28 12.07 24.49
CA LEU A 169 -6.41 11.59 23.69
C LEU A 169 -6.21 10.14 23.26
N SER A 170 -7.31 9.40 23.19
CA SER A 170 -7.40 8.07 22.60
C SER A 170 -7.85 8.20 21.15
N ILE A 171 -6.95 7.92 20.22
CA ILE A 171 -7.14 8.18 18.79
C ILE A 171 -7.22 6.87 18.01
N ALA A 172 -8.36 6.62 17.36
CA ALA A 172 -8.51 5.50 16.44
C ALA A 172 -7.73 5.76 15.15
N VAL A 173 -6.95 4.77 14.68
CA VAL A 173 -6.11 4.84 13.49
C VAL A 173 -6.14 3.51 12.74
N GLU A 174 -5.96 3.52 11.43
CA GLU A 174 -5.69 2.29 10.68
C GLU A 174 -4.26 1.84 10.93
N SER A 175 -4.06 0.59 11.34
CA SER A 175 -2.73 0.05 11.66
C SER A 175 -1.78 0.12 10.46
N GLY A 176 -0.58 0.67 10.65
CA GLY A 176 0.46 0.83 9.62
C GLY A 176 0.16 1.92 8.59
N SER A 177 -0.71 2.88 8.91
CA SER A 177 -1.05 4.03 8.05
C SER A 177 -0.24 5.28 8.40
N ALA A 178 -0.19 6.23 7.46
CA ALA A 178 0.36 7.56 7.72
C ALA A 178 -0.41 8.31 8.82
N GLY A 179 -1.69 7.99 9.00
CA GLY A 179 -2.51 8.51 10.09
C GLY A 179 -2.08 8.01 11.47
N GLU A 180 -1.65 6.75 11.59
CA GLU A 180 -1.06 6.22 12.82
C GLU A 180 0.22 6.95 13.16
N ASP A 181 1.15 7.08 12.19
CA ASP A 181 2.41 7.81 12.38
C ASP A 181 2.16 9.26 12.81
N ALA A 182 1.21 9.94 12.16
CA ALA A 182 0.85 11.32 12.50
C ALA A 182 0.28 11.45 13.91
N ALA A 183 -0.58 10.52 14.32
CA ALA A 183 -1.16 10.51 15.65
C ALA A 183 -0.11 10.26 16.74
N GLU A 184 0.80 9.31 16.51
CA GLU A 184 1.89 8.98 17.43
C GLU A 184 2.89 10.14 17.59
N GLU A 185 3.28 10.78 16.46
CA GLU A 185 4.17 11.93 16.48
C GLU A 185 3.58 13.11 17.27
N LEU A 186 2.26 13.29 17.22
CA LEU A 186 1.55 14.31 17.98
C LEU A 186 1.25 13.89 19.43
N GLY A 187 1.70 12.72 19.88
CA GLY A 187 1.64 12.25 21.25
C GLY A 187 0.33 11.55 21.65
N ALA A 188 -0.48 11.11 20.69
CA ALA A 188 -1.71 10.38 20.95
C ALA A 188 -1.46 9.01 21.60
N THR A 189 -2.49 8.49 22.29
CA THR A 189 -2.61 7.05 22.57
C THR A 189 -3.39 6.43 21.42
N THR A 190 -2.69 5.75 20.50
CA THR A 190 -3.33 5.14 19.32
C THR A 190 -4.16 3.90 19.69
N VAL A 191 -5.28 3.74 18.98
CA VAL A 191 -6.16 2.56 19.01
C VAL A 191 -6.18 2.01 17.58
N PRO A 192 -5.25 1.09 17.24
CA PRO A 192 -5.15 0.55 15.89
C PRO A 192 -6.37 -0.31 15.52
N VAL A 193 -6.94 -0.06 14.35
CA VAL A 193 -8.01 -0.85 13.75
C VAL A 193 -7.65 -1.30 12.33
N GLN A 194 -8.48 -2.11 11.70
CA GLN A 194 -8.15 -2.77 10.44
C GLN A 194 -8.24 -1.85 9.22
N SER A 195 -9.09 -0.81 9.25
CA SER A 195 -9.26 0.13 8.14
C SER A 195 -9.63 1.52 8.65
N GLN A 196 -9.40 2.55 7.83
CA GLN A 196 -9.84 3.91 8.16
C GLN A 196 -11.35 3.99 8.39
N ALA A 197 -12.15 3.26 7.62
CA ALA A 197 -13.60 3.20 7.84
C ALA A 197 -13.97 2.68 9.24
N ASN A 198 -13.18 1.77 9.81
CA ASN A 198 -13.41 1.25 11.16
C ASN A 198 -13.11 2.30 12.24
N THR A 199 -12.20 3.23 12.00
CA THR A 199 -11.91 4.31 12.96
C THR A 199 -13.12 5.18 13.25
N LEU A 200 -13.92 5.47 12.19
CA LEU A 200 -15.15 6.26 12.34
C LEU A 200 -16.19 5.55 13.22
N MET A 201 -16.23 4.21 13.20
CA MET A 201 -17.09 3.43 14.09
C MET A 201 -16.63 3.53 15.56
N GLU A 202 -15.31 3.52 15.81
CA GLU A 202 -14.76 3.71 17.18
C GLU A 202 -15.15 5.07 17.75
N VAL A 203 -15.07 6.14 16.95
CA VAL A 203 -15.48 7.48 17.36
C VAL A 203 -16.99 7.57 17.55
N ALA A 204 -17.78 7.08 16.60
CA ALA A 204 -19.24 7.13 16.68
C ALA A 204 -19.81 6.33 17.87
N SER A 205 -19.13 5.26 18.29
CA SER A 205 -19.51 4.48 19.48
C SER A 205 -19.00 5.06 20.79
N GLY A 206 -18.12 6.07 20.74
CA GLY A 206 -17.50 6.68 21.92
C GLY A 206 -16.38 5.83 22.54
N THR A 207 -15.84 4.85 21.81
CA THR A 207 -14.72 4.01 22.26
C THR A 207 -13.40 4.76 22.17
N SER A 208 -13.24 5.61 21.16
CA SER A 208 -12.13 6.53 20.99
C SER A 208 -12.62 7.98 21.05
N ASP A 209 -11.75 8.91 21.48
CA ASP A 209 -12.07 10.33 21.57
C ASP A 209 -12.20 10.96 20.17
N ALA A 210 -11.34 10.55 19.24
CA ALA A 210 -11.31 10.99 17.86
C ALA A 210 -10.63 9.93 16.97
N ALA A 211 -10.59 10.17 15.67
CA ALA A 211 -9.85 9.36 14.70
C ALA A 211 -8.91 10.25 13.89
N VAL A 212 -7.78 9.69 13.45
CA VAL A 212 -6.93 10.29 12.43
C VAL A 212 -7.07 9.47 11.16
N ILE A 213 -7.49 10.14 10.08
CA ILE A 213 -7.70 9.57 8.75
C ILE A 213 -7.34 10.58 7.67
N ASP A 214 -7.29 10.11 6.45
CA ASP A 214 -7.12 10.94 5.26
C ASP A 214 -8.30 11.89 5.05
N VAL A 215 -8.01 13.13 4.66
CA VAL A 215 -9.05 14.15 4.47
C VAL A 215 -10.07 13.77 3.41
N LEU A 216 -9.69 13.03 2.38
CA LEU A 216 -10.62 12.61 1.33
C LEU A 216 -11.70 11.68 1.87
N MET A 217 -11.34 10.73 2.76
CA MET A 217 -12.34 9.92 3.44
C MET A 217 -13.16 10.73 4.43
N ALA A 218 -12.54 11.62 5.20
CA ALA A 218 -13.26 12.48 6.13
C ALA A 218 -14.34 13.30 5.40
N ALA A 219 -14.00 13.89 4.25
CA ALA A 219 -14.92 14.67 3.42
C ALA A 219 -16.09 13.85 2.89
N GLU A 220 -15.86 12.60 2.48
CA GLU A 220 -16.90 11.70 1.95
C GLU A 220 -17.80 11.14 3.04
N MET A 221 -17.25 10.79 4.20
CA MET A 221 -17.93 9.96 5.19
C MET A 221 -18.54 10.74 6.36
N THR A 222 -18.14 12.01 6.59
CA THR A 222 -18.55 12.79 7.77
C THR A 222 -19.31 14.06 7.41
N GLY A 223 -20.13 14.56 8.36
CA GLY A 223 -20.95 15.74 8.16
C GLY A 223 -22.40 15.43 7.77
N GLU A 224 -23.24 16.45 7.77
CA GLU A 224 -24.69 16.31 7.53
C GLU A 224 -25.00 15.65 6.18
N GLY A 225 -25.78 14.59 6.20
CA GLY A 225 -26.21 13.84 5.02
C GLY A 225 -25.30 12.66 4.64
N THR A 226 -24.19 12.47 5.33
CA THR A 226 -23.26 11.35 5.10
C THR A 226 -23.52 10.16 6.06
N SER A 227 -22.68 9.13 5.97
CA SER A 227 -22.76 7.94 6.82
C SER A 227 -22.54 8.24 8.31
N TYR A 228 -21.74 9.27 8.62
CA TYR A 228 -21.41 9.70 9.99
C TYR A 228 -21.74 11.19 10.17
N GLY A 229 -23.05 11.53 10.08
CA GLY A 229 -23.55 12.90 10.11
C GLY A 229 -23.27 13.69 11.39
N ASP A 230 -22.99 12.99 12.50
CA ASP A 230 -22.66 13.59 13.79
C ASP A 230 -21.14 13.76 14.03
N LEU A 231 -20.30 13.33 13.06
CA LEU A 231 -18.86 13.52 13.10
C LEU A 231 -18.46 14.69 12.20
N VAL A 232 -17.41 15.40 12.59
CA VAL A 232 -16.83 16.53 11.85
C VAL A 232 -15.33 16.45 11.85
N TYR A 233 -14.69 17.18 10.92
CA TYR A 233 -13.24 17.35 10.83
C TYR A 233 -12.93 18.79 10.45
N ASP A 234 -11.82 19.35 10.95
CA ASP A 234 -11.38 20.73 10.64
C ASP A 234 -9.88 20.99 10.85
N LEU A 235 -9.13 19.99 11.31
CA LEU A 235 -7.71 20.12 11.61
C LEU A 235 -6.87 19.46 10.53
N ASN A 236 -5.95 20.22 9.94
CA ASN A 236 -4.87 19.67 9.12
C ASN A 236 -3.69 19.31 10.05
N LEU A 237 -3.45 18.02 10.27
CA LEU A 237 -2.40 17.56 11.17
C LEU A 237 -0.99 17.80 10.61
N ASN A 238 -0.84 17.93 9.29
CA ASN A 238 0.44 18.24 8.68
C ASN A 238 0.92 19.65 9.10
N ASP A 239 -0.01 20.62 9.27
CA ASP A 239 0.32 21.94 9.79
C ASP A 239 0.85 21.87 11.24
N MET A 240 0.31 20.95 12.06
CA MET A 240 0.76 20.74 13.45
C MET A 240 2.13 20.06 13.52
N ARG A 241 2.48 19.22 12.56
CA ARG A 241 3.76 18.51 12.43
C ARG A 241 4.81 19.33 11.68
N ALA A 242 4.46 20.48 11.12
CA ALA A 242 5.26 21.26 10.19
C ALA A 242 5.71 20.47 8.94
N GLU A 243 4.88 19.53 8.54
CA GLU A 243 5.07 18.68 7.37
C GLU A 243 4.58 19.37 6.09
N ALA A 244 5.17 18.99 4.96
CA ALA A 244 4.67 19.41 3.66
C ALA A 244 3.36 18.69 3.32
N SER A 245 2.71 19.09 2.22
CA SER A 245 1.56 18.39 1.69
C SER A 245 1.90 16.92 1.43
N GLU A 246 1.00 16.02 1.78
CA GLU A 246 1.09 14.62 1.45
C GLU A 246 0.58 14.34 0.04
N PHE A 247 1.09 13.27 -0.55
CA PHE A 247 0.69 12.82 -1.87
C PHE A 247 0.42 11.32 -1.85
N TYR A 248 -0.53 10.87 -2.66
CA TYR A 248 -0.73 9.45 -2.92
C TYR A 248 0.11 8.96 -4.09
N GLY A 249 0.59 7.74 -3.97
CA GLY A 249 1.24 6.98 -5.01
C GLY A 249 0.79 5.53 -5.02
N VAL A 250 1.07 4.83 -6.11
CA VAL A 250 0.85 3.39 -6.23
C VAL A 250 2.12 2.66 -5.85
N GLY A 251 2.01 1.68 -4.95
CA GLY A 251 3.12 0.85 -4.48
C GLY A 251 3.23 -0.44 -5.29
N PHE A 252 4.44 -0.77 -5.69
CA PHE A 252 4.81 -2.00 -6.39
C PHE A 252 5.96 -2.70 -5.66
N ARG A 253 6.27 -3.93 -6.02
CA ARG A 253 7.47 -4.60 -5.51
C ARG A 253 8.73 -3.75 -5.76
N LYS A 254 9.66 -3.81 -4.84
CA LYS A 254 10.91 -3.04 -4.95
C LYS A 254 11.67 -3.40 -6.24
N GLY A 255 11.88 -2.39 -7.09
CA GLY A 255 12.56 -2.54 -8.38
C GLY A 255 11.69 -3.10 -9.50
N SER A 256 10.37 -3.16 -9.31
CA SER A 256 9.40 -3.56 -10.33
C SER A 256 9.37 -2.59 -11.51
N ASP A 257 9.32 -3.11 -12.73
CA ASP A 257 9.11 -2.35 -13.97
C ASP A 257 7.65 -1.91 -14.18
N LEU A 258 6.73 -2.36 -13.31
CA LEU A 258 5.35 -1.85 -13.27
C LEU A 258 5.29 -0.36 -12.86
N VAL A 259 6.29 0.16 -12.13
CA VAL A 259 6.39 1.60 -11.80
C VAL A 259 6.44 2.44 -13.07
N ASP A 260 7.33 2.09 -13.99
CA ASP A 260 7.48 2.80 -15.27
C ASP A 260 6.23 2.64 -16.14
N ALA A 261 5.65 1.43 -16.18
CA ALA A 261 4.44 1.15 -16.92
C ALA A 261 3.24 1.96 -16.39
N PHE A 262 3.11 2.08 -15.06
CA PHE A 262 2.09 2.90 -14.45
C PHE A 262 2.28 4.39 -14.74
N ASN A 263 3.48 4.92 -14.57
CA ASN A 263 3.76 6.34 -14.83
C ASN A 263 3.49 6.73 -16.28
N GLU A 264 3.78 5.84 -17.23
CA GLU A 264 3.45 6.06 -18.63
C GLU A 264 1.94 5.98 -18.88
N PHE A 265 1.24 5.01 -18.29
CA PHE A 265 -0.22 4.92 -18.32
C PHE A 265 -0.86 6.19 -17.77
N TRP A 266 -0.41 6.69 -16.61
CA TRP A 266 -0.97 7.89 -15.99
C TRP A 266 -0.87 9.10 -16.91
N LYS A 267 0.30 9.32 -17.51
CA LYS A 267 0.50 10.40 -18.50
C LYS A 267 -0.47 10.31 -19.68
N GLN A 268 -0.73 9.11 -20.18
CA GLN A 268 -1.67 8.89 -21.27
C GLN A 268 -3.11 9.13 -20.83
N ALA A 269 -3.49 8.64 -19.66
CA ALA A 269 -4.83 8.81 -19.09
C ALA A 269 -5.15 10.28 -18.73
N VAL A 270 -4.14 11.07 -18.36
CA VAL A 270 -4.27 12.53 -18.24
C VAL A 270 -4.47 13.15 -19.62
N ALA A 271 -3.64 12.79 -20.60
CA ALA A 271 -3.66 13.38 -21.94
C ALA A 271 -4.97 13.12 -22.71
N ASP A 272 -5.63 11.99 -22.48
CA ASP A 272 -6.89 11.60 -23.12
C ASP A 272 -8.15 11.98 -22.31
N GLY A 273 -7.96 12.51 -21.08
CA GLY A 273 -9.04 12.98 -20.21
C GLY A 273 -9.68 11.89 -19.33
N THR A 274 -9.13 10.66 -19.33
CA THR A 274 -9.63 9.55 -18.49
C THR A 274 -9.57 9.90 -17.01
N VAL A 275 -8.44 10.46 -16.55
CA VAL A 275 -8.26 10.86 -15.14
C VAL A 275 -9.29 11.92 -14.74
N GLU A 276 -9.47 12.98 -15.55
CA GLU A 276 -10.44 14.04 -15.27
C GLU A 276 -11.88 13.50 -15.22
N GLN A 277 -12.23 12.59 -16.14
CA GLN A 277 -13.56 12.00 -16.19
C GLN A 277 -13.85 11.14 -14.94
N ILE A 278 -12.91 10.30 -14.53
CA ILE A 278 -13.06 9.45 -13.35
C ILE A 278 -13.06 10.32 -12.08
N ALA A 279 -12.14 11.29 -11.96
CA ALA A 279 -12.11 12.23 -10.84
C ALA A 279 -13.44 13.00 -10.69
N ALA A 280 -14.05 13.43 -11.80
CA ALA A 280 -15.35 14.09 -11.78
C ALA A 280 -16.48 13.20 -11.28
N THR A 281 -16.40 11.89 -11.48
CA THR A 281 -17.39 10.93 -10.97
C THR A 281 -17.40 10.87 -9.45
N TYR A 282 -16.21 11.01 -8.83
CA TYR A 282 -16.02 10.89 -7.39
C TYR A 282 -15.73 12.22 -6.67
N GLY A 283 -15.88 13.36 -7.36
CA GLY A 283 -15.71 14.69 -6.76
C GLY A 283 -14.26 15.06 -6.42
N LEU A 284 -13.27 14.43 -7.06
CA LEU A 284 -11.84 14.55 -6.74
C LEU A 284 -11.06 15.47 -7.71
N GLN A 285 -11.74 16.29 -8.53
CA GLN A 285 -11.11 17.10 -9.56
C GLN A 285 -10.03 18.05 -9.01
N ASP A 286 -10.21 18.53 -7.78
CA ASP A 286 -9.29 19.46 -7.12
C ASP A 286 -8.13 18.76 -6.40
N ALA A 287 -8.20 17.44 -6.22
CA ALA A 287 -7.21 16.65 -5.51
C ALA A 287 -6.25 15.91 -6.46
N VAL A 288 -6.70 15.52 -7.66
CA VAL A 288 -5.87 14.77 -8.62
C VAL A 288 -4.80 15.63 -9.27
N ILE A 289 -3.66 15.05 -9.58
CA ILE A 289 -2.49 15.69 -10.19
C ILE A 289 -2.52 15.40 -11.70
N LEU A 290 -2.57 16.46 -12.50
CA LEU A 290 -2.70 16.40 -13.97
C LEU A 290 -1.43 16.87 -14.71
N GLU A 291 -0.31 17.06 -14.00
CA GLU A 291 0.95 17.57 -14.58
C GLU A 291 2.05 16.51 -14.62
#